data_970b0c382631bb7a2c8c3da1f4c17865
#
_entry.id   970b0c382631bb7a2c8c3da1f4c17865
#
_cell.length_a   1.000
_cell.length_b   1.000
_cell.length_c   1.000
_cell.angle_alpha   90.00
_cell.angle_beta   90.00
_cell.angle_gamma   90.00
#
_symmetry.space_group_name_H-M   'P 1'
#
loop_
_entity.id
_entity.type
_entity.pdbx_description
1 polymer ?
#
loop_
_entity_poly.entity_id
_entity_poly.type
_entity_poly.pdbx_seq_one_letter_code
_entity_poly.pdbx_strand_id
1 'polypeptide(L)'
;AEAKFIEAEVRLLQNGGKGNPDAYNAYLDGIRANMTKIGVSAANITAFTSNPKIAVGAENLTISQIISEKYKALFLNPEAWTDLRRYDYSNTILPGLSLPANHNPDLKGKWIQRAAYPTSETSRNSANATQNFRDLDVKMWIFN
;
A
#
# COMPACT_ATOMS: atom_id res chain seq x y z
N ALA A 1 -5.53 -6.76 11.22
CA ALA A 1 -5.51 -5.40 10.63
C ALA A 1 -5.60 -5.46 9.11
N GLU A 2 -4.65 -6.06 8.42
CA GLU A 2 -4.55 -6.06 6.95
C GLU A 2 -5.83 -6.52 6.26
N ALA A 3 -6.39 -7.68 6.64
CA ALA A 3 -7.63 -8.18 6.06
C ALA A 3 -8.80 -7.18 6.16
N LYS A 4 -8.87 -6.39 7.26
CA LYS A 4 -9.88 -5.35 7.43
C LYS A 4 -9.68 -4.16 6.52
N PHE A 5 -8.43 -3.78 6.23
CA PHE A 5 -8.15 -2.74 5.24
C PHE A 5 -8.44 -3.22 3.81
N ILE A 6 -8.18 -4.50 3.50
CA ILE A 6 -8.58 -5.11 2.22
C ILE A 6 -10.12 -5.11 2.10
N GLU A 7 -10.84 -5.48 3.16
CA GLU A 7 -12.30 -5.42 3.18
C GLU A 7 -12.79 -3.99 2.93
N ALA A 8 -12.22 -3.00 3.63
CA ALA A 8 -12.58 -1.59 3.45
C ALA A 8 -12.39 -1.12 2.01
N GLU A 9 -11.25 -1.46 1.40
CA GLU A 9 -10.94 -1.15 0.01
C GLU A 9 -11.93 -1.78 -0.95
N VAL A 10 -12.21 -3.09 -0.80
CA VAL A 10 -13.17 -3.81 -1.66
C VAL A 10 -14.56 -3.19 -1.55
N ARG A 11 -15.06 -2.91 -0.33
CA ARG A 11 -16.36 -2.29 -0.10
C ARG A 11 -16.46 -0.89 -0.72
N LEU A 12 -15.39 -0.10 -0.65
CA LEU A 12 -15.34 1.21 -1.26
C LEU A 12 -15.36 1.10 -2.80
N LEU A 13 -14.56 0.20 -3.38
CA LEU A 13 -14.52 0.00 -4.84
C LEU A 13 -15.84 -0.55 -5.38
N GLN A 14 -16.49 -1.47 -4.68
CA GLN A 14 -17.82 -1.99 -5.04
C GLN A 14 -18.89 -0.89 -5.06
N ASN A 15 -18.69 0.18 -4.27
CA ASN A 15 -19.56 1.36 -4.26
C ASN A 15 -19.10 2.46 -5.24
N GLY A 16 -18.36 2.10 -6.27
CA GLY A 16 -17.90 3.05 -7.29
C GLY A 16 -16.85 4.04 -6.76
N GLY A 17 -16.06 3.65 -5.77
CA GLY A 17 -15.01 4.47 -5.14
C GLY A 17 -15.56 5.51 -4.16
N LYS A 18 -16.83 5.47 -3.83
CA LYS A 18 -17.48 6.36 -2.85
C LYS A 18 -17.55 5.68 -1.48
N GLY A 19 -17.32 6.47 -0.44
CA GLY A 19 -17.45 6.00 0.93
C GLY A 19 -18.86 5.47 1.24
N ASN A 20 -18.93 4.48 2.11
CA ASN A 20 -20.15 3.88 2.62
C ASN A 20 -19.94 3.32 4.04
N PRO A 21 -21.02 3.04 4.80
CA PRO A 21 -20.89 2.56 6.19
C PRO A 21 -20.07 1.27 6.33
N ASP A 22 -20.19 0.33 5.42
CA ASP A 22 -19.47 -0.96 5.49
C ASP A 22 -17.96 -0.78 5.31
N ALA A 23 -17.56 0.00 4.30
CA ALA A 23 -16.17 0.36 4.07
C ALA A 23 -15.58 1.12 5.28
N TYR A 24 -16.35 2.06 5.83
CA TYR A 24 -15.92 2.88 6.95
C TYR A 24 -15.76 2.06 8.23
N ASN A 25 -16.67 1.16 8.52
CA ASN A 25 -16.56 0.25 9.67
C ASN A 25 -15.33 -0.65 9.55
N ALA A 26 -15.11 -1.25 8.38
CA ALA A 26 -13.94 -2.08 8.13
C ALA A 26 -12.62 -1.28 8.24
N TYR A 27 -12.59 -0.04 7.78
CA TYR A 27 -11.47 0.89 7.93
C TYR A 27 -11.13 1.14 9.40
N LEU A 28 -12.11 1.50 10.23
CA LEU A 28 -11.91 1.72 11.66
C LEU A 28 -11.49 0.43 12.39
N ASP A 29 -12.04 -0.72 12.00
CA ASP A 29 -11.67 -2.02 12.55
C ASP A 29 -10.22 -2.39 12.20
N GLY A 30 -9.77 -2.05 11.00
CA GLY A 30 -8.37 -2.20 10.60
C GLY A 30 -7.42 -1.43 11.51
N ILE A 31 -7.73 -0.17 11.79
CA ILE A 31 -6.98 0.69 12.70
C ILE A 31 -6.97 0.11 14.12
N ARG A 32 -8.14 -0.22 14.66
CA ARG A 32 -8.27 -0.81 16.00
C ARG A 32 -7.45 -2.09 16.14
N ALA A 33 -7.56 -2.98 15.17
CA ALA A 33 -6.83 -4.24 15.14
C ALA A 33 -5.30 -4.04 15.08
N ASN A 34 -4.82 -3.04 14.35
CA ASN A 34 -3.40 -2.71 14.31
C ASN A 34 -2.93 -2.15 15.66
N MET A 35 -3.64 -1.18 16.21
CA MET A 35 -3.28 -0.55 17.48
C MET A 35 -3.31 -1.57 18.65
N THR A 36 -4.27 -2.49 18.64
CA THR A 36 -4.32 -3.60 19.62
C THR A 36 -3.11 -4.53 19.47
N LYS A 37 -2.75 -4.89 18.23
CA LYS A 37 -1.58 -5.74 17.93
C LYS A 37 -0.27 -5.16 18.50
N ILE A 38 -0.10 -3.84 18.44
CA ILE A 38 1.10 -3.17 18.95
C ILE A 38 0.98 -2.74 20.44
N GLY A 39 -0.06 -3.17 21.14
CA GLY A 39 -0.19 -2.99 22.59
C GLY A 39 -0.72 -1.62 23.03
N VAL A 40 -1.38 -0.86 22.17
CA VAL A 40 -1.99 0.42 22.54
C VAL A 40 -3.20 0.18 23.46
N SER A 41 -3.35 0.98 24.52
CA SER A 41 -4.47 0.88 25.45
C SER A 41 -5.82 1.17 24.78
N ALA A 42 -6.90 0.54 25.25
CA ALA A 42 -8.25 0.74 24.72
C ALA A 42 -8.68 2.21 24.73
N ALA A 43 -8.33 2.95 25.79
CA ALA A 43 -8.62 4.39 25.88
C ALA A 43 -7.95 5.19 24.76
N ASN A 44 -6.68 4.92 24.47
CA ASN A 44 -5.94 5.59 23.39
C ASN A 44 -6.44 5.17 22.00
N ILE A 45 -6.85 3.90 21.82
CA ILE A 45 -7.49 3.43 20.58
C ILE A 45 -8.78 4.21 20.33
N THR A 46 -9.63 4.33 21.37
CA THR A 46 -10.88 5.08 21.26
C THR A 46 -10.62 6.56 20.94
N ALA A 47 -9.69 7.18 21.64
CA ALA A 47 -9.33 8.58 21.39
C ALA A 47 -8.80 8.80 19.95
N PHE A 48 -7.95 7.90 19.47
CA PHE A 48 -7.42 7.97 18.10
C PHE A 48 -8.52 7.78 17.06
N THR A 49 -9.34 6.75 17.18
CA THR A 49 -10.40 6.45 16.21
C THR A 49 -11.59 7.42 16.28
N SER A 50 -11.67 8.28 17.30
CA SER A 50 -12.63 9.39 17.39
C SER A 50 -12.05 10.72 16.91
N ASN A 51 -10.76 10.79 16.56
CA ASN A 51 -10.15 12.02 16.05
C ASN A 51 -10.76 12.38 14.69
N PRO A 52 -11.20 13.63 14.45
CA PRO A 52 -11.83 14.02 13.18
C PRO A 52 -10.97 13.78 11.93
N LYS A 53 -9.65 13.71 12.06
CA LYS A 53 -8.75 13.37 10.93
C LYS A 53 -8.80 11.88 10.56
N ILE A 54 -9.26 11.03 11.47
CA ILE A 54 -9.42 9.58 11.30
C ILE A 54 -10.90 9.25 11.11
N ALA A 55 -11.75 9.78 11.99
CA ALA A 55 -13.20 9.63 11.97
C ALA A 55 -13.85 10.60 10.98
N VAL A 56 -13.50 10.44 9.71
CA VAL A 56 -13.94 11.34 8.62
C VAL A 56 -15.42 11.20 8.26
N GLY A 57 -16.09 10.16 8.76
CA GLY A 57 -17.45 9.78 8.39
C GLY A 57 -17.49 8.90 7.14
N ALA A 58 -18.55 8.09 7.05
CA ALA A 58 -18.69 7.10 5.99
C ALA A 58 -18.68 7.73 4.58
N GLU A 59 -19.40 8.82 4.40
CA GLU A 59 -19.52 9.50 3.10
C GLU A 59 -18.23 10.15 2.60
N ASN A 60 -17.32 10.48 3.53
CA ASN A 60 -16.07 11.18 3.22
C ASN A 60 -14.87 10.25 3.13
N LEU A 61 -15.08 8.94 3.38
CA LEU A 61 -13.99 7.97 3.30
C LEU A 61 -13.48 7.83 1.87
N THR A 62 -12.18 7.95 1.71
CA THR A 62 -11.48 7.84 0.43
C THR A 62 -10.52 6.65 0.42
N ILE A 63 -10.15 6.20 -0.78
CA ILE A 63 -9.13 5.16 -0.94
C ILE A 63 -7.78 5.59 -0.35
N SER A 64 -7.43 6.87 -0.44
CA SER A 64 -6.20 7.41 0.12
C SER A 64 -6.11 7.21 1.64
N GLN A 65 -7.21 7.41 2.36
CA GLN A 65 -7.26 7.21 3.81
C GLN A 65 -7.11 5.72 4.16
N ILE A 66 -7.79 4.82 3.45
CA ILE A 66 -7.67 3.38 3.67
C ILE A 66 -6.23 2.91 3.45
N ILE A 67 -5.65 3.26 2.30
CA ILE A 67 -4.31 2.81 1.94
C ILE A 67 -3.23 3.46 2.82
N SER A 68 -3.40 4.72 3.22
CA SER A 68 -2.48 5.38 4.15
C SER A 68 -2.44 4.69 5.52
N GLU A 69 -3.61 4.31 6.07
CA GLU A 69 -3.64 3.58 7.35
C GLU A 69 -3.17 2.13 7.19
N LYS A 70 -3.48 1.46 6.07
CA LYS A 70 -2.92 0.15 5.74
C LYS A 70 -1.40 0.19 5.63
N TYR A 71 -0.84 1.20 4.97
CA TYR A 71 0.61 1.39 4.83
C TYR A 71 1.31 1.50 6.20
N LYS A 72 0.72 2.28 7.13
CA LYS A 72 1.23 2.38 8.51
C LYS A 72 1.13 1.03 9.25
N ALA A 73 0.03 0.31 9.08
CA ALA A 73 -0.18 -1.00 9.71
C ALA A 73 0.77 -2.08 9.19
N LEU A 74 1.23 -1.94 7.94
CA LEU A 74 2.19 -2.81 7.27
C LEU A 74 3.65 -2.29 7.37
N PHE A 75 3.95 -1.43 8.35
CA PHE A 75 5.31 -0.93 8.54
C PHE A 75 6.31 -2.09 8.64
N LEU A 76 7.38 -2.04 7.84
CA LEU A 76 8.41 -3.09 7.69
C LEU A 76 7.88 -4.43 7.12
N ASN A 77 6.67 -4.47 6.59
CA ASN A 77 6.14 -5.64 5.89
C ASN A 77 6.33 -5.46 4.36
N PRO A 78 6.89 -6.44 3.64
CA PRO A 78 7.07 -6.36 2.19
C PRO A 78 5.75 -6.22 1.40
N GLU A 79 4.60 -6.61 1.97
CA GLU A 79 3.29 -6.40 1.34
C GLU A 79 2.94 -4.91 1.14
N ALA A 80 3.51 -4.01 1.93
CA ALA A 80 3.38 -2.58 1.68
C ALA A 80 3.89 -2.17 0.29
N TRP A 81 4.96 -2.84 -0.21
CA TRP A 81 5.47 -2.61 -1.56
C TRP A 81 4.52 -3.08 -2.66
N THR A 82 3.73 -4.12 -2.40
CA THR A 82 2.68 -4.58 -3.32
C THR A 82 1.63 -3.49 -3.54
N ASP A 83 1.17 -2.84 -2.47
CA ASP A 83 0.23 -1.72 -2.59
C ASP A 83 0.84 -0.50 -3.30
N LEU A 84 2.10 -0.15 -3.00
CA LEU A 84 2.80 0.94 -3.70
C LEU A 84 2.81 0.73 -5.22
N ARG A 85 3.15 -0.47 -5.67
CA ARG A 85 3.17 -0.83 -7.10
C ARG A 85 1.78 -0.85 -7.70
N ARG A 86 0.80 -1.40 -6.99
CA ARG A 86 -0.59 -1.50 -7.44
C ARG A 86 -1.24 -0.13 -7.66
N TYR A 87 -0.85 0.84 -6.86
CA TYR A 87 -1.28 2.24 -6.99
C TYR A 87 -0.26 3.14 -7.72
N ASP A 88 0.71 2.53 -8.40
CA ASP A 88 1.72 3.23 -9.21
C ASP A 88 2.43 4.36 -8.47
N TYR A 89 2.70 4.17 -7.18
CA TYR A 89 3.34 5.15 -6.31
C TYR A 89 2.66 6.53 -6.32
N SER A 90 1.34 6.54 -6.49
CA SER A 90 0.55 7.76 -6.63
C SER A 90 0.56 8.62 -5.36
N ASN A 91 0.99 9.88 -5.49
CA ASN A 91 0.87 10.88 -4.43
C ASN A 91 -0.56 11.25 -4.07
N THR A 92 -1.53 10.97 -4.94
CA THR A 92 -2.95 11.14 -4.63
C THR A 92 -3.43 10.09 -3.63
N ILE A 93 -2.89 8.87 -3.72
CA ILE A 93 -3.23 7.75 -2.83
C ILE A 93 -2.40 7.77 -1.55
N LEU A 94 -1.11 8.06 -1.67
CA LEU A 94 -0.17 8.16 -0.55
C LEU A 94 0.48 9.55 -0.55
N PRO A 95 -0.21 10.56 0.02
CA PRO A 95 0.30 11.93 0.07
C PRO A 95 1.65 12.01 0.76
N GLY A 96 2.60 12.71 0.13
CA GLY A 96 3.95 12.88 0.65
C GLY A 96 4.91 11.74 0.32
N LEU A 97 4.49 10.73 -0.44
CA LEU A 97 5.39 9.69 -0.93
C LEU A 97 6.42 10.32 -1.88
N SER A 98 7.70 10.13 -1.59
CA SER A 98 8.80 10.64 -2.39
C SER A 98 9.89 9.59 -2.54
N LEU A 99 10.67 9.69 -3.61
CA LEU A 99 11.83 8.83 -3.79
C LEU A 99 12.82 9.03 -2.65
N PRO A 100 13.45 7.95 -2.15
CA PRO A 100 14.51 8.06 -1.16
C PRO A 100 15.67 8.93 -1.67
N ALA A 101 16.33 9.67 -0.79
CA ALA A 101 17.48 10.49 -1.16
C ALA A 101 18.60 9.68 -1.86
N ASN A 102 18.76 8.41 -1.45
CA ASN A 102 19.73 7.47 -2.02
C ASN A 102 19.08 6.49 -3.01
N HIS A 103 18.09 6.96 -3.80
CA HIS A 103 17.53 6.10 -4.85
C HIS A 103 18.59 5.75 -5.90
N ASN A 104 18.40 4.61 -6.57
CA ASN A 104 19.32 4.17 -7.62
C ASN A 104 19.35 5.18 -8.77
N PRO A 105 20.50 5.85 -9.07
CA PRO A 105 20.60 6.86 -10.11
C PRO A 105 20.31 6.31 -11.52
N ASP A 106 20.55 5.02 -11.75
CA ASP A 106 20.29 4.38 -13.06
C ASP A 106 18.80 4.38 -13.41
N LEU A 107 17.93 4.46 -12.42
CA LEU A 107 16.47 4.56 -12.60
C LEU A 107 16.01 5.97 -13.01
N LYS A 108 16.90 6.96 -13.02
CA LYS A 108 16.61 8.34 -13.48
C LYS A 108 15.34 8.94 -12.87
N GLY A 109 15.17 8.75 -11.57
CA GLY A 109 14.01 9.25 -10.82
C GLY A 109 12.74 8.41 -10.94
N LYS A 110 12.82 7.21 -11.47
CA LYS A 110 11.67 6.27 -11.51
C LYS A 110 11.65 5.34 -10.30
N TRP A 111 10.48 4.84 -9.98
CA TRP A 111 10.27 3.88 -8.91
C TRP A 111 10.62 2.45 -9.34
N ILE A 112 11.10 1.65 -8.36
CA ILE A 112 11.33 0.22 -8.56
C ILE A 112 9.99 -0.52 -8.63
N GLN A 113 9.72 -1.16 -9.76
CA GLN A 113 8.49 -1.91 -10.03
C GLN A 113 8.65 -3.42 -9.86
N ARG A 114 9.87 -3.94 -9.88
CA ARG A 114 10.19 -5.37 -9.79
C ARG A 114 11.54 -5.61 -9.12
N ALA A 115 11.74 -6.82 -8.63
CA ALA A 115 13.06 -7.26 -8.19
C ALA A 115 13.99 -7.50 -9.38
N ALA A 116 15.28 -7.33 -9.16
CA ALA A 116 16.30 -7.70 -10.13
C ALA A 116 16.34 -9.22 -10.35
N TYR A 117 16.73 -9.64 -11.56
CA TYR A 117 17.00 -11.05 -11.80
C TYR A 117 18.19 -11.52 -10.94
N PRO A 118 18.10 -12.69 -10.31
CA PRO A 118 19.22 -13.25 -9.56
C PRO A 118 20.46 -13.47 -10.47
N THR A 119 21.64 -13.24 -9.94
CA THR A 119 22.90 -13.47 -10.69
C THR A 119 23.02 -14.92 -11.17
N SER A 120 22.49 -15.87 -10.40
CA SER A 120 22.43 -17.28 -10.79
C SER A 120 21.62 -17.51 -12.07
N GLU A 121 20.51 -16.80 -12.25
CA GLU A 121 19.69 -16.89 -13.44
C GLU A 121 20.40 -16.29 -14.66
N THR A 122 20.98 -15.09 -14.51
CA THR A 122 21.67 -14.42 -15.60
C THR A 122 22.95 -15.14 -16.04
N SER A 123 23.62 -15.92 -15.14
CA SER A 123 24.83 -16.67 -15.46
C SER A 123 24.58 -18.09 -15.97
N ARG A 124 23.58 -18.79 -15.42
CA ARG A 124 23.33 -20.22 -15.74
C ARG A 124 22.26 -20.41 -16.82
N ASN A 125 21.37 -19.46 -16.99
CA ASN A 125 20.28 -19.48 -17.96
C ASN A 125 20.30 -18.21 -18.83
N SER A 126 21.50 -17.78 -19.21
CA SER A 126 21.74 -16.47 -19.85
C SER A 126 20.92 -16.26 -21.13
N ALA A 127 20.74 -17.29 -21.96
CA ALA A 127 19.98 -17.17 -23.21
C ALA A 127 18.50 -16.76 -22.94
N ASN A 128 17.83 -17.46 -22.02
CA ASN A 128 16.45 -17.14 -21.67
C ASN A 128 16.35 -15.84 -20.86
N ALA A 129 17.29 -15.65 -19.92
CA ALA A 129 17.33 -14.43 -19.10
C ALA A 129 17.48 -13.18 -19.99
N THR A 130 18.36 -13.20 -20.99
CA THR A 130 18.58 -12.06 -21.90
C THR A 130 17.34 -11.74 -22.74
N GLN A 131 16.64 -12.77 -23.26
CA GLN A 131 15.43 -12.57 -24.05
C GLN A 131 14.27 -11.97 -23.23
N ASN A 132 14.18 -12.32 -21.95
CA ASN A 132 13.09 -11.94 -21.07
C ASN A 132 13.47 -10.84 -20.07
N PHE A 133 14.69 -10.30 -20.17
CA PHE A 133 15.15 -9.24 -19.29
C PHE A 133 14.22 -8.03 -19.34
N ARG A 134 13.96 -7.48 -18.16
CA ARG A 134 13.22 -6.21 -18.00
C ARG A 134 13.89 -5.42 -16.90
N ASP A 135 14.05 -4.13 -17.13
CA ASP A 135 14.61 -3.21 -16.15
C ASP A 135 13.72 -3.08 -14.90
N LEU A 136 14.32 -2.61 -13.81
CA LEU A 136 13.66 -2.52 -12.50
C LEU A 136 12.43 -1.60 -12.50
N ASP A 137 12.36 -0.62 -13.40
CA ASP A 137 11.26 0.34 -13.53
C ASP A 137 10.10 -0.16 -14.42
N VAL A 138 10.25 -1.33 -15.03
CA VAL A 138 9.20 -1.90 -15.89
C VAL A 138 8.15 -2.60 -15.03
N LYS A 139 6.89 -2.20 -15.17
CA LYS A 139 5.76 -2.81 -14.46
C LYS A 139 5.68 -4.31 -14.74
N MET A 140 5.23 -5.05 -13.75
CA MET A 140 4.83 -6.45 -13.94
C MET A 140 3.46 -6.50 -14.62
N TRP A 141 3.21 -7.55 -15.41
CA TRP A 141 1.94 -7.74 -16.13
C TRP A 141 0.68 -7.64 -15.23
N ILE A 142 0.80 -8.04 -13.97
CA ILE A 142 -0.31 -8.01 -13.01
C ILE A 142 -0.71 -6.58 -12.58
N PHE A 143 0.13 -5.59 -12.85
CA PHE A 143 -0.11 -4.18 -12.50
C PHE A 143 -0.33 -3.28 -13.73
N ASN A 144 -0.56 -3.87 -14.90
CA ASN A 144 -0.88 -3.17 -16.15
C ASN A 144 -2.39 -3.05 -16.34
#